data_9673499518e54a7ccfdc8e7432d59764
#
_entry.id   9673499518e54a7ccfdc8e7432d59764
#
_cell.length_a   1.000
_cell.length_b   1.000
_cell.length_c   1.000
_cell.angle_alpha   90.00
_cell.angle_beta   90.00
_cell.angle_gamma   90.00
#
_symmetry.space_group_name_H-M   'P 1'
#
loop_
_entity.id
_entity.type
_entity.pdbx_description
1 polymer ?
#
loop_
_entity_poly.entity_id
_entity_poly.type
_entity_poly.pdbx_seq_one_letter_code
_entity_poly.pdbx_strand_id
1 'polypeptide(L)'
;MVKAKSRRDEYDYLVVVGGDGMIALGANAVGCGGKPLGIVAMGSGNDFARGLKLPVNRIETAVEGIVGAIVRGSHIDVDMGRVTSLDGGYAVNPSTGEEYEYQESKSAEHPIDRYYAGMLSCGLDASINDRANHSHLPTGTMRYFVAVLVELTHMKRYGYHIKATLADGTTDERDIVTPLLTIANSRHIGGGIEVSPYSCFSDGLLDLVWMNHVPNFGECAVAISNAYNGKLLASKVFGWKRIREIEVTRAAEGDEPPVLMADGEYIGHLPFRVMAEDCALRVLVPPAVAAREVDSRQEVLDAIARDGRDPVTGQFA
;
A
#
# COMPACT_ATOMS: atom_id res chain seq x y z
N MET A 1 -16.30 10.67 -3.12
CA MET A 1 -15.66 10.13 -4.34
C MET A 1 -16.53 10.30 -5.59
N VAL A 2 -17.71 9.71 -5.71
CA VAL A 2 -18.55 9.74 -6.93
C VAL A 2 -18.77 11.15 -7.47
N LYS A 3 -19.18 12.13 -6.63
CA LYS A 3 -19.38 13.53 -7.05
C LYS A 3 -18.07 14.19 -7.55
N ALA A 4 -16.94 13.97 -6.91
CA ALA A 4 -15.67 14.54 -7.36
C ALA A 4 -15.24 13.95 -8.71
N LYS A 5 -15.40 12.63 -8.89
CA LYS A 5 -15.08 11.95 -10.15
C LYS A 5 -15.99 12.41 -11.31
N SER A 6 -17.31 12.56 -11.06
CA SER A 6 -18.27 12.99 -12.08
C SER A 6 -18.19 14.48 -12.45
N ARG A 7 -17.57 15.30 -11.60
CA ARG A 7 -17.44 16.76 -11.79
C ARG A 7 -15.98 17.17 -12.02
N ARG A 8 -15.15 16.27 -12.53
CA ARG A 8 -13.70 16.50 -12.72
C ARG A 8 -13.38 17.73 -13.59
N ASP A 9 -14.23 18.07 -14.52
CA ASP A 9 -14.04 19.24 -15.39
C ASP A 9 -14.41 20.58 -14.73
N GLU A 10 -15.02 20.54 -13.53
CA GLU A 10 -15.46 21.73 -12.82
C GLU A 10 -14.43 22.26 -11.81
N TYR A 11 -13.30 21.59 -11.62
CA TYR A 11 -12.23 22.03 -10.73
C TYR A 11 -10.84 21.80 -11.33
N ASP A 12 -9.88 22.62 -10.94
CA ASP A 12 -8.48 22.50 -11.37
C ASP A 12 -7.65 21.67 -10.39
N TYR A 13 -8.01 21.69 -9.12
CA TYR A 13 -7.32 21.00 -8.02
C TYR A 13 -8.35 20.35 -7.09
N LEU A 14 -8.01 19.17 -6.57
CA LEU A 14 -8.76 18.54 -5.50
C LEU A 14 -7.93 18.61 -4.20
N VAL A 15 -8.50 19.09 -3.12
CA VAL A 15 -7.85 19.08 -1.81
C VAL A 15 -8.61 18.15 -0.88
N VAL A 16 -7.91 17.20 -0.27
CA VAL A 16 -8.46 16.32 0.76
C VAL A 16 -7.93 16.70 2.14
N VAL A 17 -8.83 16.65 3.13
CA VAL A 17 -8.51 16.89 4.54
C VAL A 17 -8.89 15.67 5.33
N GLY A 18 -7.91 14.96 5.90
CA GLY A 18 -8.18 13.73 6.67
C GLY A 18 -7.00 12.78 6.72
N GLY A 19 -7.25 11.54 7.08
CA GLY A 19 -6.25 10.46 7.12
C GLY A 19 -6.14 9.69 5.80
N ASP A 20 -5.46 8.55 5.85
CA ASP A 20 -5.14 7.72 4.68
C ASP A 20 -6.38 7.32 3.87
N GLY A 21 -7.52 7.02 4.51
CA GLY A 21 -8.77 6.73 3.81
C GLY A 21 -9.29 7.90 2.97
N MET A 22 -9.18 9.17 3.46
CA MET A 22 -9.54 10.35 2.66
C MET A 22 -8.55 10.58 1.52
N ILE A 23 -7.28 10.29 1.72
CA ILE A 23 -6.25 10.38 0.68
C ILE A 23 -6.54 9.33 -0.41
N ALA A 24 -6.85 8.09 -0.03
CA ALA A 24 -7.23 7.03 -0.96
C ALA A 24 -8.49 7.38 -1.77
N LEU A 25 -9.51 7.95 -1.13
CA LEU A 25 -10.71 8.43 -1.82
C LEU A 25 -10.39 9.57 -2.80
N GLY A 26 -9.51 10.50 -2.42
CA GLY A 26 -9.04 11.58 -3.28
C GLY A 26 -8.26 11.06 -4.48
N ALA A 27 -7.31 10.16 -4.24
CA ALA A 27 -6.52 9.51 -5.28
C ALA A 27 -7.40 8.78 -6.31
N ASN A 28 -8.38 7.99 -5.83
CA ASN A 28 -9.35 7.32 -6.70
C ASN A 28 -10.32 8.29 -7.42
N ALA A 29 -10.55 9.49 -6.90
CA ALA A 29 -11.38 10.50 -7.55
C ALA A 29 -10.66 11.19 -8.69
N VAL A 30 -9.40 11.58 -8.50
CA VAL A 30 -8.59 12.24 -9.54
C VAL A 30 -7.91 11.21 -10.45
N GLY A 31 -7.41 10.10 -9.90
CA GLY A 31 -6.81 8.98 -10.64
C GLY A 31 -5.83 9.44 -11.72
N CYS A 32 -5.68 8.67 -12.77
CA CYS A 32 -4.87 9.00 -13.95
C CYS A 32 -5.42 10.20 -14.77
N GLY A 33 -6.33 10.99 -14.22
CA GLY A 33 -6.98 12.12 -14.91
C GLY A 33 -6.18 13.42 -14.94
N GLY A 34 -4.96 13.44 -14.40
CA GLY A 34 -4.06 14.60 -14.45
C GLY A 34 -4.46 15.78 -13.54
N LYS A 35 -5.54 15.68 -12.77
CA LYS A 35 -5.90 16.73 -11.79
C LYS A 35 -5.05 16.57 -10.54
N PRO A 36 -4.36 17.64 -10.10
CA PRO A 36 -3.51 17.55 -8.91
C PRO A 36 -4.29 17.39 -7.62
N LEU A 37 -3.76 16.56 -6.71
CA LEU A 37 -4.28 16.32 -5.38
C LEU A 37 -3.47 17.11 -4.35
N GLY A 38 -4.12 17.99 -3.59
CA GLY A 38 -3.57 18.60 -2.38
C GLY A 38 -3.94 17.78 -1.15
N ILE A 39 -3.02 17.59 -0.23
CA ILE A 39 -3.21 16.75 0.96
C ILE A 39 -3.00 17.55 2.24
N VAL A 40 -4.04 17.62 3.07
CA VAL A 40 -3.97 18.10 4.46
C VAL A 40 -4.15 16.87 5.37
N ALA A 41 -3.02 16.27 5.75
CA ALA A 41 -2.98 15.01 6.48
C ALA A 41 -3.33 15.19 7.96
N MET A 42 -4.53 14.76 8.37
CA MET A 42 -5.11 14.96 9.72
C MET A 42 -5.62 13.66 10.35
N GLY A 43 -5.17 12.52 9.86
CA GLY A 43 -5.52 11.21 10.43
C GLY A 43 -4.57 10.76 11.53
N SER A 44 -4.78 9.55 12.01
CA SER A 44 -3.91 8.90 13.02
C SER A 44 -2.67 8.23 12.39
N GLY A 45 -2.77 7.71 11.17
CA GLY A 45 -1.67 7.09 10.42
C GLY A 45 -0.93 8.11 9.58
N ASN A 46 -1.59 8.60 8.54
CA ASN A 46 -1.06 9.51 7.52
C ASN A 46 0.18 8.95 6.81
N ASP A 47 0.17 7.66 6.54
CA ASP A 47 1.33 6.90 6.07
C ASP A 47 1.78 7.34 4.68
N PHE A 48 0.83 7.61 3.77
CA PHE A 48 1.13 8.16 2.45
C PHE A 48 1.78 9.54 2.54
N ALA A 49 1.22 10.44 3.36
CA ALA A 49 1.78 11.78 3.55
C ALA A 49 3.17 11.74 4.22
N ARG A 50 3.41 10.79 5.15
CA ARG A 50 4.73 10.55 5.74
C ARG A 50 5.75 10.11 4.70
N GLY A 51 5.36 9.17 3.84
CA GLY A 51 6.22 8.72 2.73
C GLY A 51 6.68 9.86 1.84
N LEU A 52 5.78 10.78 1.52
CA LEU A 52 6.07 12.00 0.77
C LEU A 52 6.70 13.13 1.58
N LYS A 53 6.97 12.92 2.88
CA LYS A 53 7.53 13.93 3.80
C LYS A 53 6.70 15.21 3.88
N LEU A 54 5.37 15.09 3.70
CA LEU A 54 4.41 16.19 3.84
C LEU A 54 4.11 16.48 5.32
N PRO A 55 3.65 17.71 5.66
CA PRO A 55 3.25 18.05 7.00
C PRO A 55 2.10 17.14 7.49
N VAL A 56 2.27 16.53 8.67
CA VAL A 56 1.27 15.67 9.33
C VAL A 56 0.74 16.37 10.56
N ASN A 57 -0.58 16.47 10.70
CA ASN A 57 -1.28 17.15 11.81
C ASN A 57 -0.87 18.63 11.98
N ARG A 58 -0.55 19.30 10.87
CA ARG A 58 -0.16 20.71 10.79
C ARG A 58 -0.93 21.40 9.67
N ILE A 59 -2.18 21.79 9.94
CA ILE A 59 -3.11 22.32 8.92
C ILE A 59 -2.51 23.56 8.23
N GLU A 60 -2.06 24.55 8.98
CA GLU A 60 -1.54 25.80 8.45
C GLU A 60 -0.35 25.55 7.50
N THR A 61 0.63 24.79 7.96
CA THR A 61 1.81 24.44 7.15
C THR A 61 1.43 23.66 5.87
N ALA A 62 0.46 22.76 5.96
CA ALA A 62 -0.02 21.99 4.82
C ALA A 62 -0.72 22.88 3.79
N VAL A 63 -1.60 23.78 4.25
CA VAL A 63 -2.32 24.74 3.40
C VAL A 63 -1.34 25.71 2.73
N GLU A 64 -0.39 26.28 3.49
CA GLU A 64 0.67 27.15 2.93
C GLU A 64 1.50 26.40 1.87
N GLY A 65 1.83 25.14 2.14
CA GLY A 65 2.54 24.26 1.20
C GLY A 65 1.76 24.04 -0.09
N ILE A 66 0.45 23.76 0.00
CA ILE A 66 -0.44 23.56 -1.16
C ILE A 66 -0.56 24.87 -1.97
N VAL A 67 -0.83 25.99 -1.31
CA VAL A 67 -0.93 27.30 -1.99
C VAL A 67 0.38 27.65 -2.69
N GLY A 68 1.52 27.45 -1.99
CA GLY A 68 2.85 27.66 -2.56
C GLY A 68 3.13 26.74 -3.75
N ALA A 69 2.66 25.49 -3.71
CA ALA A 69 2.78 24.56 -4.81
C ALA A 69 1.96 25.00 -6.03
N ILE A 70 0.71 25.40 -5.84
CA ILE A 70 -0.16 25.92 -6.90
C ILE A 70 0.47 27.16 -7.58
N VAL A 71 0.92 28.14 -6.77
CA VAL A 71 1.51 29.38 -7.30
C VAL A 71 2.78 29.11 -8.10
N ARG A 72 3.58 28.11 -7.71
CA ARG A 72 4.85 27.79 -8.37
C ARG A 72 4.74 26.65 -9.39
N GLY A 73 3.57 26.04 -9.57
CA GLY A 73 3.38 24.89 -10.43
C GLY A 73 4.15 23.64 -9.94
N SER A 74 4.39 23.53 -8.62
CA SER A 74 5.19 22.45 -8.05
C SER A 74 4.35 21.24 -7.70
N HIS A 75 4.76 20.07 -8.17
CA HIS A 75 4.11 18.78 -7.90
C HIS A 75 5.11 17.65 -8.04
N ILE A 76 4.71 16.48 -7.63
CA ILE A 76 5.33 15.20 -7.99
C ILE A 76 4.27 14.33 -8.64
N ASP A 77 4.67 13.53 -9.62
CA ASP A 77 3.85 12.49 -10.20
C ASP A 77 4.22 11.17 -9.51
N VAL A 78 3.22 10.53 -8.90
CA VAL A 78 3.36 9.37 -8.02
C VAL A 78 2.73 8.17 -8.72
N ASP A 79 3.40 7.05 -8.66
CA ASP A 79 2.86 5.77 -9.10
C ASP A 79 1.71 5.33 -8.19
N MET A 80 0.82 4.50 -8.70
CA MET A 80 -0.22 3.84 -7.92
C MET A 80 -0.30 2.36 -8.29
N GLY A 81 -0.71 1.53 -7.34
CA GLY A 81 -1.16 0.20 -7.69
C GLY A 81 -2.61 0.22 -8.13
N ARG A 82 -2.94 -0.44 -9.24
CA ARG A 82 -4.32 -0.71 -9.65
C ARG A 82 -4.64 -2.17 -9.46
N VAL A 83 -5.62 -2.45 -8.61
CA VAL A 83 -6.11 -3.81 -8.35
C VAL A 83 -7.41 -4.04 -9.11
N THR A 84 -7.48 -5.16 -9.84
CA THR A 84 -8.65 -5.60 -10.62
C THR A 84 -8.94 -7.06 -10.34
N SER A 85 -10.22 -7.45 -10.35
CA SER A 85 -10.60 -8.87 -10.27
C SER A 85 -10.11 -9.65 -11.48
N LEU A 86 -9.64 -10.87 -11.23
CA LEU A 86 -9.64 -11.95 -12.21
C LEU A 86 -10.96 -12.72 -12.14
N ASP A 87 -11.16 -13.71 -13.03
CA ASP A 87 -12.37 -14.52 -13.02
C ASP A 87 -12.54 -15.27 -11.69
N GLY A 88 -13.67 -15.04 -11.03
CA GLY A 88 -13.96 -15.56 -9.69
C GLY A 88 -13.66 -14.59 -8.53
N GLY A 89 -12.86 -13.55 -8.75
CA GLY A 89 -12.60 -12.50 -7.74
C GLY A 89 -13.74 -11.48 -7.69
N TYR A 90 -14.06 -10.97 -6.50
CA TYR A 90 -15.18 -10.05 -6.31
C TYR A 90 -14.92 -9.02 -5.20
N ALA A 91 -15.58 -7.86 -5.35
CA ALA A 91 -15.52 -6.78 -4.38
C ALA A 91 -16.45 -7.03 -3.19
N VAL A 92 -16.13 -6.39 -2.06
CA VAL A 92 -16.97 -6.33 -0.86
C VAL A 92 -17.27 -4.89 -0.49
N ASN A 93 -18.16 -4.68 0.49
CA ASN A 93 -18.44 -3.36 1.02
C ASN A 93 -17.16 -2.77 1.66
N PRO A 94 -16.67 -1.62 1.21
CA PRO A 94 -15.39 -1.07 1.68
C PRO A 94 -15.37 -0.70 3.17
N SER A 95 -16.56 -0.49 3.77
CA SER A 95 -16.68 -0.06 5.17
C SER A 95 -16.85 -1.21 6.14
N THR A 96 -17.49 -2.31 5.71
CA THR A 96 -17.85 -3.43 6.61
C THR A 96 -17.09 -4.72 6.27
N GLY A 97 -16.55 -4.84 5.05
CA GLY A 97 -15.96 -6.09 4.56
C GLY A 97 -16.98 -7.17 4.24
N GLU A 98 -18.27 -6.87 4.38
CA GLU A 98 -19.33 -7.81 4.08
C GLU A 98 -19.53 -7.98 2.58
N GLU A 99 -19.87 -9.20 2.17
CA GLU A 99 -20.27 -9.47 0.79
C GLU A 99 -21.57 -8.71 0.48
N TYR A 100 -21.67 -8.18 -0.74
CA TYR A 100 -22.93 -7.66 -1.23
C TYR A 100 -23.94 -8.82 -1.35
N GLU A 101 -25.25 -8.58 -1.16
CA GLU A 101 -26.29 -9.58 -1.41
C GLU A 101 -26.34 -9.92 -2.91
N TYR A 102 -25.94 -11.15 -3.25
CA TYR A 102 -25.81 -11.62 -4.65
C TYR A 102 -26.90 -12.60 -5.06
N GLN A 103 -27.28 -12.53 -6.33
CA GLN A 103 -28.21 -13.50 -6.93
C GLN A 103 -27.48 -14.43 -7.87
N GLU A 104 -26.51 -14.89 -8.16
CA GLU A 104 -25.99 -15.99 -9.01
C GLU A 104 -24.58 -15.82 -9.62
N SER A 105 -23.97 -14.65 -9.70
CA SER A 105 -22.58 -14.51 -10.21
C SER A 105 -21.85 -13.34 -9.56
N LYS A 106 -21.19 -13.61 -8.44
CA LYS A 106 -20.51 -12.60 -7.61
C LYS A 106 -19.51 -11.74 -8.40
N SER A 107 -18.66 -12.35 -9.22
CA SER A 107 -17.56 -11.65 -9.90
C SER A 107 -17.99 -10.77 -11.07
N ALA A 108 -19.08 -11.11 -11.76
CA ALA A 108 -19.54 -10.37 -12.93
C ALA A 108 -20.27 -9.06 -12.56
N GLU A 109 -20.94 -9.04 -11.40
CA GLU A 109 -21.75 -7.90 -10.96
C GLU A 109 -20.96 -6.87 -10.18
N HIS A 110 -19.97 -7.31 -9.38
CA HIS A 110 -19.15 -6.42 -8.53
C HIS A 110 -17.66 -6.75 -8.65
N PRO A 111 -17.01 -6.44 -9.78
CA PRO A 111 -15.58 -6.62 -9.91
C PRO A 111 -14.82 -5.63 -9.03
N ILE A 112 -13.65 -6.04 -8.54
CA ILE A 112 -12.69 -5.10 -7.99
C ILE A 112 -12.13 -4.28 -9.16
N ASP A 113 -12.15 -2.95 -9.07
CA ASP A 113 -11.38 -2.04 -9.93
C ASP A 113 -11.09 -0.78 -9.12
N ARG A 114 -9.89 -0.74 -8.53
CA ARG A 114 -9.53 0.31 -7.59
C ARG A 114 -8.04 0.61 -7.61
N TYR A 115 -7.72 1.89 -7.44
CA TYR A 115 -6.36 2.35 -7.18
C TYR A 115 -6.08 2.34 -5.67
N TYR A 116 -4.82 2.07 -5.31
CA TYR A 116 -4.27 2.32 -3.99
C TYR A 116 -2.94 3.06 -4.11
N ALA A 117 -2.70 3.97 -3.18
CA ALA A 117 -1.51 4.82 -3.16
C ALA A 117 -0.46 4.30 -2.15
N GLY A 118 -0.91 3.58 -1.14
CA GLY A 118 -0.08 3.00 -0.09
C GLY A 118 0.23 1.54 -0.30
N MET A 119 -0.63 0.65 0.24
CA MET A 119 -0.41 -0.79 0.25
C MET A 119 -1.68 -1.59 -0.02
N LEU A 120 -1.52 -2.70 -0.72
CA LEU A 120 -2.49 -3.79 -0.80
C LEU A 120 -2.06 -4.90 0.15
N SER A 121 -2.88 -5.14 1.17
CA SER A 121 -2.69 -6.13 2.23
C SER A 121 -3.49 -7.39 1.92
N CYS A 122 -2.83 -8.55 1.89
CA CYS A 122 -3.43 -9.80 1.48
C CYS A 122 -3.36 -10.90 2.57
N GLY A 123 -2.69 -10.67 3.71
CA GLY A 123 -2.45 -11.68 4.72
C GLY A 123 -2.56 -11.13 6.15
N LEU A 124 -1.53 -11.37 6.96
CA LEU A 124 -1.43 -10.91 8.34
C LEU A 124 -1.68 -9.39 8.47
N ASP A 125 -1.18 -8.61 7.54
CA ASP A 125 -1.37 -7.17 7.46
C ASP A 125 -2.85 -6.78 7.26
N ALA A 126 -3.60 -7.54 6.45
CA ALA A 126 -5.04 -7.36 6.32
C ALA A 126 -5.78 -7.71 7.63
N SER A 127 -5.41 -8.82 8.28
CA SER A 127 -5.98 -9.22 9.57
C SER A 127 -5.69 -8.21 10.68
N ILE A 128 -4.48 -7.61 10.68
CA ILE A 128 -4.11 -6.53 11.60
C ILE A 128 -4.98 -5.29 11.36
N ASN A 129 -5.16 -4.87 10.11
CA ASN A 129 -6.00 -3.74 9.74
C ASN A 129 -7.46 -3.98 10.14
N ASP A 130 -8.00 -5.17 9.86
CA ASP A 130 -9.35 -5.56 10.24
C ASP A 130 -9.56 -5.45 11.75
N ARG A 131 -8.68 -6.04 12.56
CA ARG A 131 -8.72 -5.94 14.01
C ARG A 131 -8.59 -4.51 14.52
N ALA A 132 -7.71 -3.72 13.92
CA ALA A 132 -7.52 -2.31 14.29
C ALA A 132 -8.76 -1.47 14.01
N ASN A 133 -9.44 -1.71 12.88
CA ASN A 133 -10.69 -1.03 12.50
C ASN A 133 -11.84 -1.35 13.47
N HIS A 134 -11.91 -2.56 13.99
CA HIS A 134 -12.92 -2.97 14.99
C HIS A 134 -12.53 -2.65 16.45
N SER A 135 -11.34 -2.12 16.68
CA SER A 135 -10.87 -1.80 18.03
C SER A 135 -11.45 -0.50 18.56
N HIS A 136 -11.84 -0.48 19.85
CA HIS A 136 -12.35 0.69 20.55
C HIS A 136 -11.28 1.48 21.32
N LEU A 137 -10.00 1.17 21.14
CA LEU A 137 -8.90 1.90 21.78
C LEU A 137 -8.84 3.36 21.30
N PRO A 138 -8.37 4.30 22.14
CA PRO A 138 -8.54 5.74 21.91
C PRO A 138 -7.75 6.30 20.72
N THR A 139 -6.59 5.73 20.38
CA THR A 139 -5.77 6.21 19.26
C THR A 139 -5.54 5.15 18.20
N GLY A 140 -5.48 5.57 16.92
CA GLY A 140 -5.24 4.64 15.80
C GLY A 140 -3.91 3.89 15.93
N THR A 141 -2.85 4.56 16.37
CA THR A 141 -1.54 3.92 16.61
C THR A 141 -1.62 2.83 17.68
N MET A 142 -2.35 3.05 18.80
CA MET A 142 -2.56 2.02 19.82
C MET A 142 -3.39 0.85 19.29
N ARG A 143 -4.46 1.13 18.52
CA ARG A 143 -5.29 0.09 17.88
C ARG A 143 -4.43 -0.82 17.03
N TYR A 144 -3.62 -0.21 16.17
CA TYR A 144 -2.75 -0.95 15.25
C TYR A 144 -1.68 -1.75 16.01
N PHE A 145 -1.01 -1.15 16.98
CA PHE A 145 0.02 -1.83 17.78
C PHE A 145 -0.53 -3.04 18.53
N VAL A 146 -1.68 -2.90 19.20
CA VAL A 146 -2.33 -4.02 19.90
C VAL A 146 -2.78 -5.08 18.90
N ALA A 147 -3.33 -4.69 17.75
CA ALA A 147 -3.70 -5.62 16.69
C ALA A 147 -2.49 -6.43 16.21
N VAL A 148 -1.33 -5.80 15.98
CA VAL A 148 -0.06 -6.48 15.64
C VAL A 148 0.29 -7.53 16.68
N LEU A 149 0.31 -7.15 17.97
CA LEU A 149 0.68 -8.09 19.04
C LEU A 149 -0.26 -9.30 19.12
N VAL A 150 -1.56 -9.09 18.94
CA VAL A 150 -2.55 -10.18 18.98
C VAL A 150 -2.42 -11.07 17.76
N GLU A 151 -2.36 -10.51 16.55
CA GLU A 151 -2.26 -11.30 15.31
C GLU A 151 -0.95 -12.08 15.23
N LEU A 152 0.15 -11.56 15.76
CA LEU A 152 1.43 -12.29 15.86
C LEU A 152 1.33 -13.58 16.69
N THR A 153 0.39 -13.66 17.65
CA THR A 153 0.17 -14.88 18.45
C THR A 153 -0.69 -15.95 17.75
N HIS A 154 -1.38 -15.57 16.67
CA HIS A 154 -2.33 -16.42 15.95
C HIS A 154 -2.03 -16.47 14.44
N MET A 155 -0.76 -16.32 14.06
CA MET A 155 -0.37 -16.28 12.64
C MET A 155 -0.84 -17.53 11.90
N LYS A 156 -1.65 -17.32 10.88
CA LYS A 156 -2.02 -18.31 9.88
C LYS A 156 -1.02 -18.28 8.73
N ARG A 157 -0.99 -19.35 7.95
CA ARG A 157 -0.16 -19.47 6.75
C ARG A 157 -1.07 -19.59 5.54
N TYR A 158 -1.28 -18.49 4.89
CA TYR A 158 -2.16 -18.37 3.71
C TYR A 158 -1.47 -18.88 2.45
N GLY A 159 -2.25 -19.53 1.58
CA GLY A 159 -1.75 -20.08 0.33
C GLY A 159 -2.06 -19.21 -0.88
N TYR A 160 -1.02 -18.80 -1.60
CA TYR A 160 -1.14 -18.00 -2.82
C TYR A 160 -0.38 -18.66 -3.96
N HIS A 161 -1.01 -18.74 -5.13
CA HIS A 161 -0.31 -18.92 -6.39
C HIS A 161 -0.09 -17.55 -7.01
N ILE A 162 1.16 -17.19 -7.21
CA ILE A 162 1.53 -15.89 -7.78
C ILE A 162 2.14 -16.06 -9.16
N LYS A 163 1.85 -15.10 -10.04
CA LYS A 163 2.52 -14.92 -11.32
C LYS A 163 2.87 -13.45 -11.47
N ALA A 164 4.13 -13.12 -11.25
CA ALA A 164 4.61 -11.74 -11.21
C ALA A 164 5.56 -11.44 -12.37
N THR A 165 5.39 -10.28 -13.00
CA THR A 165 6.36 -9.69 -13.91
C THR A 165 7.29 -8.79 -13.10
N LEU A 166 8.58 -9.14 -13.05
CA LEU A 166 9.60 -8.45 -12.28
C LEU A 166 10.05 -7.15 -12.97
N ALA A 167 10.83 -6.35 -12.26
CA ALA A 167 11.36 -5.08 -12.76
C ALA A 167 12.18 -5.22 -14.05
N ASP A 168 12.89 -6.34 -14.22
CA ASP A 168 13.69 -6.66 -15.42
C ASP A 168 12.87 -7.28 -16.56
N GLY A 169 11.57 -7.48 -16.39
CA GLY A 169 10.65 -8.09 -17.35
C GLY A 169 10.60 -9.61 -17.30
N THR A 170 11.36 -10.28 -16.42
CA THR A 170 11.26 -11.72 -16.21
C THR A 170 10.00 -12.09 -15.41
N THR A 171 9.55 -13.33 -15.52
CA THR A 171 8.37 -13.82 -14.78
C THR A 171 8.80 -14.71 -13.61
N ASP A 172 8.19 -14.46 -12.44
CA ASP A 172 8.26 -15.33 -11.25
C ASP A 172 6.88 -15.96 -11.03
N GLU A 173 6.76 -17.26 -11.31
CA GLU A 173 5.50 -18.00 -11.14
C GLU A 173 5.73 -19.16 -10.17
N ARG A 174 4.99 -19.15 -9.05
CA ARG A 174 5.15 -20.14 -7.98
C ARG A 174 4.03 -20.09 -6.95
N ASP A 175 3.93 -21.15 -6.15
CA ASP A 175 3.13 -21.17 -4.94
C ASP A 175 3.93 -20.61 -3.76
N ILE A 176 3.26 -19.82 -2.92
CA ILE A 176 3.79 -19.28 -1.66
C ILE A 176 2.79 -19.60 -0.55
N VAL A 177 3.28 -20.23 0.52
CA VAL A 177 2.51 -20.41 1.76
C VAL A 177 3.13 -19.54 2.84
N THR A 178 2.52 -18.40 3.13
CA THR A 178 3.10 -17.33 3.94
C THR A 178 2.08 -16.67 4.86
N PRO A 179 2.48 -16.20 6.05
CA PRO A 179 1.61 -15.36 6.87
C PRO A 179 1.34 -13.98 6.27
N LEU A 180 2.33 -13.38 5.61
CA LEU A 180 2.27 -12.02 5.07
C LEU A 180 2.44 -12.05 3.55
N LEU A 181 1.57 -11.36 2.84
CA LEU A 181 1.73 -11.00 1.43
C LEU A 181 1.23 -9.57 1.26
N THR A 182 2.15 -8.66 0.97
CA THR A 182 1.87 -7.23 0.78
C THR A 182 2.39 -6.78 -0.57
N ILE A 183 1.59 -6.00 -1.30
CA ILE A 183 2.01 -5.35 -2.54
C ILE A 183 2.03 -3.85 -2.29
N ALA A 184 3.21 -3.30 -2.10
CA ALA A 184 3.43 -1.94 -1.61
C ALA A 184 3.77 -0.98 -2.75
N ASN A 185 3.20 0.22 -2.70
CA ASN A 185 3.59 1.40 -3.46
C ASN A 185 4.28 2.44 -2.56
N SER A 186 4.04 2.36 -1.24
CA SER A 186 4.64 3.23 -0.24
C SER A 186 5.40 2.46 0.82
N ARG A 187 6.21 3.16 1.62
CA ARG A 187 7.04 2.54 2.66
C ARG A 187 6.28 2.17 3.91
N HIS A 188 5.26 2.96 4.28
CA HIS A 188 4.65 2.95 5.61
C HIS A 188 3.25 2.37 5.62
N ILE A 189 2.91 1.72 6.74
CA ILE A 189 1.58 1.25 7.09
C ILE A 189 1.35 1.43 8.60
N GLY A 190 0.08 1.62 9.01
CA GLY A 190 -0.31 1.57 10.42
C GLY A 190 0.27 2.65 11.32
N GLY A 191 0.62 3.83 10.76
CA GLY A 191 1.11 4.97 11.51
C GLY A 191 2.63 5.00 11.70
N GLY A 192 3.38 4.55 10.71
CA GLY A 192 4.84 4.71 10.64
C GLY A 192 5.64 3.42 10.68
N ILE A 193 5.01 2.26 10.55
CA ILE A 193 5.70 0.99 10.36
C ILE A 193 6.19 0.91 8.92
N GLU A 194 7.49 0.75 8.71
CA GLU A 194 8.10 0.62 7.36
C GLU A 194 8.14 -0.85 6.93
N VAL A 195 7.04 -1.33 6.33
CA VAL A 195 6.93 -2.70 5.79
C VAL A 195 7.73 -2.83 4.49
N SER A 196 7.77 -1.79 3.69
CA SER A 196 8.50 -1.77 2.43
C SER A 196 9.47 -0.57 2.35
N PRO A 197 10.58 -0.61 3.08
CA PRO A 197 11.51 0.53 3.18
C PRO A 197 12.18 0.91 1.85
N TYR A 198 12.13 0.02 0.85
CA TYR A 198 12.70 0.26 -0.48
C TYR A 198 11.71 0.79 -1.50
N SER A 199 10.43 0.99 -1.13
CA SER A 199 9.45 1.56 -2.05
C SER A 199 9.81 2.98 -2.47
N CYS A 200 9.63 3.25 -3.76
CA CYS A 200 9.84 4.54 -4.40
C CYS A 200 8.54 4.93 -5.12
N PHE A 201 8.15 6.19 -5.02
CA PHE A 201 6.87 6.65 -5.57
C PHE A 201 6.88 6.94 -7.08
N SER A 202 8.05 6.86 -7.73
CA SER A 202 8.21 7.34 -9.12
C SER A 202 9.16 6.48 -9.95
N ASP A 203 9.19 5.16 -9.72
CA ASP A 203 10.05 4.24 -10.48
C ASP A 203 9.28 3.26 -11.39
N GLY A 204 7.94 3.38 -11.43
CA GLY A 204 7.05 2.52 -12.23
C GLY A 204 6.97 1.09 -11.71
N LEU A 205 7.27 0.88 -10.42
CA LEU A 205 7.33 -0.45 -9.79
C LEU A 205 6.52 -0.49 -8.49
N LEU A 206 6.14 -1.70 -8.11
CA LEU A 206 5.60 -2.03 -6.80
C LEU A 206 6.53 -3.00 -6.11
N ASP A 207 6.45 -3.04 -4.79
CA ASP A 207 7.24 -3.94 -3.97
C ASP A 207 6.39 -5.08 -3.43
N LEU A 208 6.72 -6.31 -3.84
CA LEU A 208 6.13 -7.52 -3.29
C LEU A 208 6.92 -7.95 -2.06
N VAL A 209 6.26 -7.96 -0.91
CA VAL A 209 6.85 -8.35 0.39
C VAL A 209 6.10 -9.55 0.95
N TRP A 210 6.83 -10.57 1.41
CA TRP A 210 6.27 -11.76 2.05
C TRP A 210 7.16 -12.24 3.19
N MET A 211 6.62 -13.11 4.07
CA MET A 211 7.43 -13.84 5.05
C MET A 211 7.89 -15.18 4.47
N ASN A 212 9.18 -15.49 4.57
CA ASN A 212 9.75 -16.77 4.14
C ASN A 212 9.39 -17.92 5.09
N HIS A 213 9.14 -17.62 6.35
CA HIS A 213 8.70 -18.55 7.40
C HIS A 213 7.97 -17.81 8.52
N VAL A 214 7.29 -18.55 9.38
CA VAL A 214 6.73 -18.00 10.62
C VAL A 214 7.87 -17.66 11.56
N PRO A 215 8.06 -16.37 11.95
CA PRO A 215 9.17 -15.97 12.79
C PRO A 215 9.01 -16.52 14.22
N ASN A 216 10.11 -16.90 14.84
CA ASN A 216 10.15 -17.22 16.27
C ASN A 216 10.08 -15.93 17.11
N PHE A 217 9.93 -16.07 18.43
CA PHE A 217 9.77 -14.92 19.33
C PHE A 217 10.92 -13.90 19.25
N GLY A 218 12.17 -14.37 19.12
CA GLY A 218 13.34 -13.50 18.97
C GLY A 218 13.32 -12.75 17.62
N GLU A 219 12.97 -13.43 16.55
CA GLU A 219 12.81 -12.83 15.21
C GLU A 219 11.66 -11.81 15.18
N CYS A 220 10.53 -12.09 15.87
CA CYS A 220 9.44 -11.13 16.02
C CYS A 220 9.90 -9.85 16.70
N ALA A 221 10.63 -9.95 17.82
CA ALA A 221 11.12 -8.78 18.54
C ALA A 221 12.08 -7.93 17.69
N VAL A 222 12.98 -8.58 16.94
CA VAL A 222 13.88 -7.91 15.99
C VAL A 222 13.10 -7.29 14.84
N ALA A 223 12.11 -7.99 14.27
CA ALA A 223 11.28 -7.50 13.18
C ALA A 223 10.49 -6.25 13.58
N ILE A 224 9.88 -6.24 14.78
CA ILE A 224 9.16 -5.07 15.30
C ILE A 224 10.12 -3.87 15.44
N SER A 225 11.32 -4.08 16.02
CA SER A 225 12.33 -3.02 16.11
C SER A 225 12.75 -2.50 14.73
N ASN A 226 12.99 -3.39 13.79
CA ASN A 226 13.43 -3.05 12.43
C ASN A 226 12.34 -2.35 11.63
N ALA A 227 11.07 -2.66 11.87
CA ALA A 227 9.93 -2.07 11.19
C ALA A 227 9.80 -0.55 11.44
N TYR A 228 10.28 -0.05 12.59
CA TYR A 228 10.31 1.38 12.89
C TYR A 228 11.62 2.08 12.48
N ASN A 229 12.60 1.33 12.01
CA ASN A 229 13.93 1.83 11.65
C ASN A 229 14.26 1.66 10.15
N GLY A 230 13.28 1.29 9.33
CA GLY A 230 13.46 1.05 7.89
C GLY A 230 14.38 -0.12 7.55
N LYS A 231 14.52 -1.09 8.46
CA LYS A 231 15.42 -2.26 8.31
C LYS A 231 14.69 -3.60 8.28
N LEU A 232 13.36 -3.58 8.08
CA LEU A 232 12.58 -4.82 8.09
C LEU A 232 13.10 -5.82 7.05
N LEU A 233 13.37 -5.34 5.86
CA LEU A 233 13.83 -6.16 4.73
C LEU A 233 15.32 -6.52 4.79
N ALA A 234 16.11 -5.99 5.73
CA ALA A 234 17.46 -6.47 6.03
C ALA A 234 17.44 -7.85 6.74
N SER A 235 16.28 -8.30 7.22
CA SER A 235 16.08 -9.61 7.84
C SER A 235 15.77 -10.71 6.81
N LYS A 236 16.35 -11.91 6.99
CA LYS A 236 16.04 -13.10 6.17
C LYS A 236 14.64 -13.68 6.40
N VAL A 237 13.93 -13.22 7.43
CA VAL A 237 12.52 -13.55 7.67
C VAL A 237 11.66 -13.10 6.50
N PHE A 238 12.03 -11.97 5.85
CA PHE A 238 11.24 -11.39 4.78
C PHE A 238 11.86 -11.66 3.41
N GLY A 239 11.02 -12.05 2.47
CA GLY A 239 11.29 -12.01 1.04
C GLY A 239 10.81 -10.68 0.46
N TRP A 240 11.44 -10.27 -0.64
CA TRP A 240 11.13 -9.01 -1.32
C TRP A 240 11.51 -9.10 -2.80
N LYS A 241 10.68 -8.52 -3.66
CA LYS A 241 10.94 -8.33 -5.10
C LYS A 241 10.26 -7.07 -5.60
N ARG A 242 10.85 -6.45 -6.62
CA ARG A 242 10.21 -5.37 -7.39
C ARG A 242 9.45 -5.95 -8.56
N ILE A 243 8.21 -5.51 -8.72
CA ILE A 243 7.29 -6.01 -9.73
C ILE A 243 6.63 -4.88 -10.51
N ARG A 244 6.27 -5.17 -11.76
CA ARG A 244 5.41 -4.30 -12.59
C ARG A 244 3.96 -4.73 -12.51
N GLU A 245 3.75 -6.04 -12.42
CA GLU A 245 2.44 -6.67 -12.43
C GLU A 245 2.49 -7.96 -11.63
N ILE A 246 1.39 -8.32 -11.00
CA ILE A 246 1.20 -9.62 -10.35
C ILE A 246 -0.24 -10.09 -10.45
N GLU A 247 -0.42 -11.35 -10.80
CA GLU A 247 -1.67 -12.10 -10.63
C GLU A 247 -1.55 -12.96 -9.37
N VAL A 248 -2.59 -12.94 -8.56
CA VAL A 248 -2.65 -13.73 -7.32
C VAL A 248 -3.93 -14.54 -7.31
N THR A 249 -3.78 -15.84 -7.24
CA THR A 249 -4.87 -16.80 -7.10
C THR A 249 -4.68 -17.65 -5.85
N ARG A 250 -5.65 -18.48 -5.53
CA ARG A 250 -5.56 -19.40 -4.38
C ARG A 250 -4.65 -20.57 -4.72
N ALA A 251 -3.65 -20.87 -3.87
CA ALA A 251 -2.89 -22.12 -3.95
C ALA A 251 -3.65 -23.29 -3.34
N ALA A 252 -3.26 -24.51 -3.69
CA ALA A 252 -3.87 -25.73 -3.14
C ALA A 252 -3.57 -25.93 -1.64
N GLU A 253 -2.37 -25.49 -1.20
CA GLU A 253 -1.92 -25.58 0.19
C GLU A 253 -2.09 -24.26 0.94
N GLY A 254 -2.12 -24.32 2.27
CA GLY A 254 -2.23 -23.17 3.18
C GLY A 254 -3.67 -22.81 3.55
N ASP A 255 -3.81 -21.92 4.52
CA ASP A 255 -5.11 -21.39 4.99
C ASP A 255 -5.75 -20.47 3.93
N GLU A 256 -7.08 -20.27 4.05
CA GLU A 256 -7.81 -19.29 3.24
C GLU A 256 -7.33 -17.89 3.53
N PRO A 257 -6.94 -17.10 2.51
CA PRO A 257 -6.59 -15.70 2.70
C PRO A 257 -7.74 -14.86 3.24
N PRO A 258 -7.46 -13.83 4.05
CA PRO A 258 -8.48 -12.92 4.55
C PRO A 258 -9.02 -12.03 3.42
N VAL A 259 -10.04 -11.24 3.73
CA VAL A 259 -10.51 -10.15 2.85
C VAL A 259 -9.35 -9.21 2.55
N LEU A 260 -9.15 -8.90 1.29
CA LEU A 260 -8.11 -7.98 0.83
C LEU A 260 -8.40 -6.56 1.29
N MET A 261 -7.36 -5.84 1.68
CA MET A 261 -7.47 -4.46 2.09
C MET A 261 -6.50 -3.56 1.32
N ALA A 262 -6.99 -2.45 0.76
CA ALA A 262 -6.18 -1.43 0.12
C ALA A 262 -6.26 -0.13 0.90
N ASP A 263 -5.11 0.43 1.27
CA ASP A 263 -5.02 1.68 2.08
C ASP A 263 -5.89 1.64 3.35
N GLY A 264 -6.03 0.44 3.96
CA GLY A 264 -6.80 0.22 5.18
C GLY A 264 -8.31 0.03 5.00
N GLU A 265 -8.83 0.02 3.75
CA GLU A 265 -10.23 -0.26 3.43
C GLU A 265 -10.41 -1.64 2.80
N TYR A 266 -11.51 -2.32 3.08
CA TYR A 266 -11.83 -3.60 2.45
C TYR A 266 -12.08 -3.42 0.95
N ILE A 267 -11.59 -4.35 0.14
CA ILE A 267 -11.80 -4.29 -1.31
C ILE A 267 -12.40 -5.54 -1.92
N GLY A 268 -12.12 -6.72 -1.39
CA GLY A 268 -12.69 -7.97 -1.93
C GLY A 268 -11.88 -9.21 -1.65
N HIS A 269 -12.07 -10.21 -2.50
CA HIS A 269 -11.46 -11.53 -2.38
C HIS A 269 -10.68 -11.92 -3.65
N LEU A 270 -9.77 -12.90 -3.47
CA LEU A 270 -9.07 -13.55 -4.58
C LEU A 270 -10.04 -14.15 -5.61
N PRO A 271 -9.63 -14.34 -6.86
CA PRO A 271 -8.36 -13.95 -7.43
C PRO A 271 -8.33 -12.49 -7.95
N PHE A 272 -7.15 -11.90 -8.00
CA PHE A 272 -6.97 -10.53 -8.48
C PHE A 272 -5.68 -10.36 -9.26
N ARG A 273 -5.60 -9.25 -10.01
CA ARG A 273 -4.41 -8.72 -10.66
C ARG A 273 -4.08 -7.35 -10.10
N VAL A 274 -2.81 -7.06 -9.93
CA VAL A 274 -2.30 -5.72 -9.63
C VAL A 274 -1.31 -5.29 -10.69
N MET A 275 -1.42 -4.03 -11.14
CA MET A 275 -0.46 -3.40 -12.03
C MET A 275 0.09 -2.13 -11.39
N ALA A 276 1.37 -1.86 -11.62
CA ALA A 276 1.96 -0.55 -11.36
C ALA A 276 1.48 0.42 -12.45
N GLU A 277 0.81 1.48 -12.04
CA GLU A 277 0.39 2.57 -12.92
C GLU A 277 1.36 3.73 -12.73
N ASP A 278 2.26 3.90 -13.71
CA ASP A 278 3.31 4.90 -13.68
C ASP A 278 2.74 6.31 -13.72
N CYS A 279 3.24 7.19 -12.85
CA CYS A 279 2.87 8.62 -12.78
C CYS A 279 1.34 8.86 -12.72
N ALA A 280 0.61 7.95 -12.08
CA ALA A 280 -0.85 7.93 -12.11
C ALA A 280 -1.51 9.03 -11.26
N LEU A 281 -0.82 9.52 -10.22
CA LEU A 281 -1.34 10.51 -9.28
C LEU A 281 -0.42 11.72 -9.21
N ARG A 282 -0.92 12.90 -9.60
CA ARG A 282 -0.22 14.17 -9.39
C ARG A 282 -0.51 14.73 -8.01
N VAL A 283 0.53 14.92 -7.19
CA VAL A 283 0.40 15.45 -5.83
C VAL A 283 1.05 16.82 -5.73
N LEU A 284 0.28 17.81 -5.22
CA LEU A 284 0.80 19.15 -4.94
C LEU A 284 1.77 19.09 -3.75
N VAL A 285 3.01 19.46 -3.99
CA VAL A 285 4.07 19.48 -2.95
C VAL A 285 4.91 20.75 -3.05
N PRO A 286 5.43 21.23 -1.92
CA PRO A 286 6.41 22.33 -1.94
C PRO A 286 7.62 22.00 -2.83
N PRO A 287 8.26 23.00 -3.50
CA PRO A 287 9.41 22.77 -4.38
C PRO A 287 10.57 22.00 -3.72
N ALA A 288 10.79 22.21 -2.42
CA ALA A 288 11.81 21.48 -1.68
C ALA A 288 11.51 19.98 -1.55
N VAL A 289 10.24 19.60 -1.49
CA VAL A 289 9.81 18.18 -1.47
C VAL A 289 9.98 17.58 -2.85
N ALA A 290 9.54 18.29 -3.90
CA ALA A 290 9.72 17.85 -5.28
C ALA A 290 11.20 17.60 -5.64
N ALA A 291 12.09 18.50 -5.24
CA ALA A 291 13.52 18.35 -5.48
C ALA A 291 14.13 17.11 -4.79
N ARG A 292 13.65 16.76 -3.59
CA ARG A 292 14.13 15.56 -2.86
C ARG A 292 13.63 14.24 -3.47
N GLU A 293 12.49 14.25 -4.12
CA GLU A 293 11.95 13.02 -4.75
C GLU A 293 12.83 12.55 -5.92
N VAL A 294 13.48 13.47 -6.61
CA VAL A 294 14.44 13.16 -7.68
C VAL A 294 15.61 12.30 -7.16
N ASP A 295 16.07 12.57 -5.92
CA ASP A 295 17.19 11.84 -5.30
C ASP A 295 16.74 10.52 -4.61
N SER A 296 15.45 10.34 -4.36
CA SER A 296 14.93 9.23 -3.56
C SER A 296 15.24 7.86 -4.17
N ARG A 297 15.28 7.76 -5.49
CA ARG A 297 15.58 6.50 -6.22
C ARG A 297 16.99 6.01 -5.96
N GLN A 298 17.99 6.90 -5.95
CA GLN A 298 19.36 6.53 -5.66
C GLN A 298 19.53 6.16 -4.18
N GLU A 299 18.91 6.91 -3.27
CA GLU A 299 18.91 6.59 -1.84
C GLU A 299 18.36 5.18 -1.56
N VAL A 300 17.31 4.77 -2.29
CA VAL A 300 16.72 3.42 -2.20
C VAL A 300 17.68 2.36 -2.70
N LEU A 301 18.32 2.55 -3.86
CA LEU A 301 19.30 1.59 -4.39
C LEU A 301 20.48 1.42 -3.43
N ASP A 302 20.96 2.50 -2.84
CA ASP A 302 22.02 2.47 -1.83
C ASP A 302 21.59 1.76 -0.54
N ALA A 303 20.33 1.91 -0.14
CA ALA A 303 19.77 1.18 1.01
C ALA A 303 19.67 -0.32 0.75
N ILE A 304 19.20 -0.74 -0.43
CA ILE A 304 19.13 -2.14 -0.84
C ILE A 304 20.53 -2.79 -0.83
N ALA A 305 21.51 -2.10 -1.42
CA ALA A 305 22.88 -2.57 -1.46
C ALA A 305 23.53 -2.67 -0.07
N ARG A 306 23.30 -1.66 0.79
CA ARG A 306 23.77 -1.64 2.19
C ARG A 306 23.19 -2.79 3.00
N ASP A 307 21.95 -3.17 2.77
CA ASP A 307 21.29 -4.27 3.45
C ASP A 307 21.66 -5.66 2.84
N GLY A 308 22.58 -5.67 1.87
CA GLY A 308 23.13 -6.89 1.25
C GLY A 308 22.15 -7.59 0.32
N ARG A 309 21.19 -6.87 -0.27
CA ARG A 309 20.26 -7.43 -1.26
C ARG A 309 20.61 -7.02 -2.67
N ASP A 310 20.31 -7.89 -3.59
CA ASP A 310 20.32 -7.59 -5.02
C ASP A 310 19.05 -6.82 -5.42
N PRO A 311 19.16 -5.68 -6.10
CA PRO A 311 18.02 -4.83 -6.42
C PRO A 311 17.07 -5.42 -7.48
N VAL A 312 17.48 -6.45 -8.22
CA VAL A 312 16.69 -7.12 -9.25
C VAL A 312 16.01 -8.37 -8.70
N THR A 313 16.80 -9.26 -8.13
CA THR A 313 16.31 -10.57 -7.64
C THR A 313 15.73 -10.51 -6.23
N GLY A 314 16.07 -9.48 -5.45
CA GLY A 314 15.69 -9.33 -4.03
C GLY A 314 16.39 -10.30 -3.09
N GLN A 315 17.30 -11.16 -3.62
CA GLN A 315 18.03 -12.12 -2.82
C GLN A 315 19.17 -11.46 -2.04
N PHE A 316 19.57 -12.07 -0.95
CA PHE A 316 20.81 -11.69 -0.26
C PHE A 316 22.02 -12.15 -1.08
N ALA A 317 22.99 -11.24 -1.22
CA ALA A 317 24.26 -11.49 -1.91
C ALA A 317 25.13 -12.49 -1.15
#